data_47cb8851d05dc89f5226a8646cb27dae
#
_entry.id   47cb8851d05dc89f5226a8646cb27dae
#
_cell.length_a   1.000
_cell.length_b   1.000
_cell.length_c   1.000
_cell.angle_alpha   90.00
_cell.angle_beta   90.00
_cell.angle_gamma   90.00
#
_symmetry.space_group_name_H-M   'P 1'
#
loop_
_entity.id
_entity.type
_entity.pdbx_description
1 polymer ?
#
loop_
_entity_poly.entity_id
_entity_poly.type
_entity_poly.pdbx_seq_one_letter_code
_entity_poly.pdbx_strand_id
1 'polypeptide(L)'
;TVDPVSGYVQFMTNYVGRGLTQSVGQPSVQGEFDYYASNGLYTNLDGTSINWIDQLYPGDSVSIEVDGVLGYRRVFAGDWTWKAGVLRLQFPGRYVPQTPPTEEPNTTEVFGYLAWKTCSAKLNYSLTDSFGTADSMGSTYLDLSASQPLDEHWVLGAHLGLKRQAGRDPVSGLSHSRNDYTDYKLSLAYAFRQDLSLTLAESWTNANPALYTINGYDAGGHHLWMVLEKDY
;
A
#
# COMPACT_ATOMS: atom_id res chain seq x y z
N THR A 1 19.74 23.21 -4.19
CA THR A 1 18.92 22.44 -5.12
C THR A 1 18.70 21.08 -4.50
N VAL A 2 17.45 20.76 -4.22
CA VAL A 2 17.08 19.38 -3.80
C VAL A 2 17.37 18.47 -4.99
N ASP A 3 18.00 17.33 -4.76
CA ASP A 3 18.21 16.34 -5.81
C ASP A 3 16.83 15.94 -6.37
N PRO A 4 16.65 15.98 -7.69
CA PRO A 4 15.38 15.59 -8.29
C PRO A 4 15.12 14.08 -8.22
N VAL A 5 16.12 13.29 -7.86
CA VAL A 5 16.06 11.84 -7.76
C VAL A 5 16.21 11.43 -6.31
N SER A 6 15.37 10.52 -5.86
CA SER A 6 15.48 9.81 -4.58
C SER A 6 14.97 8.39 -4.72
N GLY A 7 15.20 7.57 -3.73
CA GLY A 7 14.69 6.23 -3.69
C GLY A 7 15.18 5.50 -2.44
N TYR A 8 14.70 4.28 -2.26
CA TYR A 8 15.12 3.43 -1.17
C TYR A 8 15.12 1.96 -1.58
N VAL A 9 15.79 1.16 -0.77
CA VAL A 9 15.63 -0.29 -0.73
C VAL A 9 15.29 -0.67 0.70
N GLN A 10 14.26 -1.50 0.87
CA GLN A 10 13.87 -2.00 2.19
C GLN A 10 13.72 -3.52 2.22
N PHE A 11 14.08 -4.09 3.37
CA PHE A 11 13.85 -5.48 3.72
C PHE A 11 12.84 -5.53 4.85
N MET A 12 11.78 -6.29 4.65
CA MET A 12 10.68 -6.43 5.60
C MET A 12 10.58 -7.88 6.07
N THR A 13 10.30 -8.10 7.34
CA THR A 13 9.97 -9.46 7.84
C THR A 13 8.57 -9.90 7.43
N ASN A 14 7.70 -8.94 7.09
CA ASN A 14 6.37 -9.14 6.52
C ASN A 14 5.97 -7.87 5.76
N TYR A 15 5.50 -7.98 4.53
CA TYR A 15 4.96 -6.83 3.79
C TYR A 15 3.47 -6.67 4.07
N VAL A 16 3.09 -5.56 4.70
CA VAL A 16 1.70 -5.23 5.03
C VAL A 16 1.31 -3.95 4.30
N GLY A 17 0.44 -4.09 3.30
CA GLY A 17 -0.14 -3.00 2.53
C GLY A 17 -1.61 -2.78 2.86
N ARG A 18 -2.02 -1.55 3.19
CA ARG A 18 -3.41 -1.20 3.56
C ARG A 18 -3.97 -2.14 4.63
N GLY A 19 -3.17 -2.48 5.65
CA GLY A 19 -3.56 -3.34 6.77
C GLY A 19 -3.57 -4.85 6.48
N LEU A 20 -3.38 -5.27 5.23
CA LEU A 20 -3.37 -6.68 4.83
C LEU A 20 -1.95 -7.13 4.47
N THR A 21 -1.54 -8.31 4.97
CA THR A 21 -0.25 -8.86 4.54
C THR A 21 -0.30 -9.27 3.07
N GLN A 22 0.69 -8.81 2.31
CA GLN A 22 0.89 -9.15 0.91
C GLN A 22 1.93 -10.28 0.74
N SER A 23 2.77 -10.49 1.75
CA SER A 23 3.76 -11.56 1.78
C SER A 23 3.36 -12.75 2.66
N VAL A 24 2.13 -12.76 3.20
CA VAL A 24 1.55 -13.84 4.02
C VAL A 24 2.52 -14.24 5.15
N GLY A 25 3.05 -13.24 5.88
CA GLY A 25 3.98 -13.44 6.98
C GLY A 25 5.40 -13.86 6.59
N GLN A 26 5.75 -13.83 5.30
CA GLN A 26 7.09 -14.14 4.83
C GLN A 26 7.91 -12.87 4.62
N PRO A 27 9.25 -12.96 4.65
CA PRO A 27 10.11 -11.84 4.31
C PRO A 27 9.87 -11.31 2.91
N SER A 28 10.00 -9.99 2.75
CA SER A 28 9.82 -9.28 1.49
C SER A 28 10.90 -8.23 1.30
N VAL A 29 11.17 -7.90 0.05
CA VAL A 29 12.05 -6.82 -0.36
C VAL A 29 11.27 -5.86 -1.26
N GLN A 30 11.52 -4.55 -1.07
CA GLN A 30 11.00 -3.50 -1.93
C GLN A 30 12.12 -2.56 -2.35
N GLY A 31 12.03 -2.06 -3.57
CA GLY A 31 12.84 -0.96 -4.07
C GLY A 31 11.97 0.10 -4.68
N GLU A 32 12.28 1.37 -4.41
CA GLU A 32 11.55 2.52 -4.91
C GLU A 32 12.49 3.51 -5.57
N PHE A 33 11.99 4.14 -6.64
CA PHE A 33 12.62 5.22 -7.36
C PHE A 33 11.64 6.37 -7.55
N ASP A 34 12.05 7.57 -7.16
CA ASP A 34 11.31 8.82 -7.32
C ASP A 34 12.04 9.79 -8.25
N TYR A 35 11.26 10.51 -9.05
CA TYR A 35 11.74 11.67 -9.79
C TYR A 35 10.80 12.87 -9.62
N TYR A 36 11.34 13.99 -9.19
CA TYR A 36 10.62 15.25 -8.97
C TYR A 36 11.10 16.33 -9.93
N ALA A 37 10.30 16.68 -10.92
CA ALA A 37 10.60 17.78 -11.83
C ALA A 37 10.39 19.16 -11.19
N SER A 38 11.15 20.16 -11.61
CA SER A 38 11.08 21.53 -11.08
C SER A 38 9.73 22.23 -11.29
N ASN A 39 8.93 21.77 -12.27
CA ASN A 39 7.60 22.29 -12.56
C ASN A 39 6.49 21.67 -11.70
N GLY A 40 6.83 20.75 -10.78
CA GLY A 40 5.91 20.08 -9.88
C GLY A 40 5.42 18.70 -10.35
N LEU A 41 5.69 18.30 -11.59
CA LEU A 41 5.43 16.92 -12.02
C LEU A 41 6.36 15.97 -11.27
N TYR A 42 5.85 14.78 -10.94
CA TYR A 42 6.67 13.73 -10.34
C TYR A 42 6.21 12.36 -10.82
N THR A 43 7.12 11.43 -10.78
CA THR A 43 6.84 10.01 -10.95
C THR A 43 7.49 9.21 -9.82
N ASN A 44 6.84 8.12 -9.46
CA ASN A 44 7.34 7.11 -8.55
C ASN A 44 7.21 5.76 -9.25
N LEU A 45 8.17 4.89 -9.05
CA LEU A 45 8.13 3.50 -9.48
C LEU A 45 8.68 2.65 -8.35
N ASP A 46 7.88 1.70 -7.88
CA ASP A 46 8.34 0.71 -6.93
C ASP A 46 8.08 -0.73 -7.37
N GLY A 47 8.85 -1.64 -6.79
CA GLY A 47 8.69 -3.07 -6.97
C GLY A 47 8.83 -3.79 -5.65
N THR A 48 7.84 -4.60 -5.28
CA THR A 48 7.79 -5.29 -4.00
C THR A 48 7.53 -6.78 -4.21
N SER A 49 8.32 -7.63 -3.54
CA SER A 49 8.05 -9.07 -3.58
C SER A 49 6.82 -9.42 -2.74
N ILE A 50 5.93 -10.23 -3.33
CA ILE A 50 4.66 -10.67 -2.74
C ILE A 50 4.50 -12.18 -2.91
N ASN A 51 3.52 -12.77 -2.21
CA ASN A 51 3.16 -14.18 -2.43
C ASN A 51 1.67 -14.49 -2.22
N TRP A 52 0.85 -13.50 -1.88
CA TRP A 52 -0.58 -13.71 -1.60
C TRP A 52 -1.34 -14.28 -2.80
N ILE A 53 -0.99 -13.89 -4.03
CA ILE A 53 -1.66 -14.36 -5.25
C ILE A 53 -1.39 -15.85 -5.47
N ASP A 54 -0.12 -16.27 -5.43
CA ASP A 54 0.27 -17.67 -5.60
C ASP A 54 -0.36 -18.58 -4.54
N GLN A 55 -0.51 -18.06 -3.33
CA GLN A 55 -1.11 -18.82 -2.25
C GLN A 55 -2.62 -18.87 -2.30
N LEU A 56 -3.27 -17.83 -2.82
CA LEU A 56 -4.72 -17.77 -2.95
C LEU A 56 -5.21 -18.54 -4.19
N TYR A 57 -4.45 -18.51 -5.28
CA TYR A 57 -4.78 -19.11 -6.58
C TYR A 57 -3.74 -20.16 -6.99
N PRO A 58 -3.90 -21.43 -6.59
CA PRO A 58 -2.92 -22.47 -6.87
C PRO A 58 -2.66 -22.64 -8.38
N GLY A 59 -1.40 -22.56 -8.75
CA GLY A 59 -0.93 -22.66 -10.14
C GLY A 59 -0.62 -21.33 -10.80
N ASP A 60 -1.04 -20.20 -10.21
CA ASP A 60 -0.54 -18.89 -10.60
C ASP A 60 0.96 -18.77 -10.30
N SER A 61 1.63 -17.84 -10.94
CA SER A 61 3.05 -17.53 -10.71
C SER A 61 3.22 -16.00 -10.76
N VAL A 62 2.83 -15.34 -9.66
CA VAL A 62 2.84 -13.90 -9.49
C VAL A 62 3.51 -13.58 -8.16
N SER A 63 4.78 -13.17 -8.20
CA SER A 63 5.61 -13.00 -7.02
C SER A 63 6.12 -11.58 -6.80
N ILE A 64 5.63 -10.63 -7.62
CA ILE A 64 6.01 -9.23 -7.55
C ILE A 64 4.80 -8.33 -7.80
N GLU A 65 4.70 -7.26 -7.05
CA GLU A 65 3.87 -6.09 -7.30
C GLU A 65 4.78 -4.98 -7.85
N VAL A 66 4.33 -4.31 -8.91
CA VAL A 66 5.02 -3.15 -9.49
C VAL A 66 4.03 -1.99 -9.54
N ASP A 67 4.35 -0.93 -8.83
CA ASP A 67 3.51 0.25 -8.76
C ASP A 67 4.15 1.42 -9.48
N GLY A 68 3.34 2.14 -10.24
CA GLY A 68 3.76 3.33 -10.94
C GLY A 68 2.85 4.51 -10.65
N VAL A 69 3.42 5.64 -10.30
CA VAL A 69 2.71 6.90 -10.08
C VAL A 69 3.14 7.94 -11.10
N LEU A 70 2.17 8.65 -11.66
CA LEU A 70 2.37 9.91 -12.35
C LEU A 70 1.50 10.96 -11.68
N GLY A 71 2.11 12.04 -11.18
CA GLY A 71 1.40 13.02 -10.40
C GLY A 71 1.97 14.43 -10.48
N TYR A 72 1.26 15.31 -9.81
CA TYR A 72 1.68 16.69 -9.59
C TYR A 72 1.75 16.96 -8.10
N ARG A 73 2.81 17.64 -7.67
CA ARG A 73 3.09 18.01 -6.28
C ARG A 73 3.30 19.52 -6.17
N ARG A 74 2.75 20.11 -5.12
CA ARG A 74 3.03 21.50 -4.77
C ARG A 74 3.12 21.69 -3.26
N VAL A 75 4.13 22.44 -2.84
CA VAL A 75 4.25 22.97 -1.48
C VAL A 75 3.71 24.41 -1.46
N PHE A 76 2.91 24.76 -0.48
CA PHE A 76 2.30 26.09 -0.38
C PHE A 76 2.13 26.49 1.10
N ALA A 77 1.93 27.78 1.34
CA ALA A 77 1.60 28.42 2.63
C ALA A 77 2.08 27.65 3.88
N GLY A 78 3.34 27.83 4.23
CA GLY A 78 3.95 27.16 5.39
C GLY A 78 4.24 25.68 5.06
N ASP A 79 3.84 24.79 5.95
CA ASP A 79 4.21 23.37 5.90
C ASP A 79 3.19 22.49 5.14
N TRP A 80 2.37 23.07 4.27
CA TRP A 80 1.38 22.34 3.51
C TRP A 80 1.97 21.79 2.22
N THR A 81 1.69 20.53 1.96
CA THR A 81 1.98 19.86 0.68
C THR A 81 0.72 19.18 0.16
N TRP A 82 0.37 19.39 -1.11
CA TRP A 82 -0.63 18.57 -1.77
C TRP A 82 -0.04 17.82 -2.95
N LYS A 83 -0.58 16.66 -3.24
CA LYS A 83 -0.30 15.86 -4.43
C LYS A 83 -1.61 15.36 -5.02
N ALA A 84 -1.66 15.20 -6.32
CA ALA A 84 -2.72 14.47 -7.01
C ALA A 84 -2.11 13.72 -8.18
N GLY A 85 -2.68 12.59 -8.53
CA GLY A 85 -2.12 11.78 -9.60
C GLY A 85 -2.90 10.51 -9.89
N VAL A 86 -2.30 9.71 -10.76
CA VAL A 86 -2.73 8.36 -11.11
C VAL A 86 -1.73 7.37 -10.55
N LEU A 87 -2.22 6.32 -9.94
CA LEU A 87 -1.47 5.17 -9.46
C LEU A 87 -1.91 3.94 -10.27
N ARG A 88 -0.95 3.20 -10.80
CA ARG A 88 -1.16 1.88 -11.38
C ARG A 88 -0.48 0.84 -10.52
N LEU A 89 -1.27 -0.09 -9.98
CA LEU A 89 -0.79 -1.30 -9.31
C LEU A 89 -0.83 -2.43 -10.34
N GLN A 90 0.30 -3.07 -10.56
CA GLN A 90 0.46 -4.12 -11.56
C GLN A 90 1.06 -5.35 -10.89
N PHE A 91 0.47 -6.50 -11.16
CA PHE A 91 0.90 -7.81 -10.64
C PHE A 91 1.34 -8.69 -11.80
N PRO A 92 2.56 -8.49 -12.35
CA PRO A 92 3.02 -9.23 -13.52
C PRO A 92 3.29 -10.71 -13.18
N GLY A 93 2.83 -11.59 -14.05
CA GLY A 93 3.03 -13.01 -13.87
C GLY A 93 2.13 -13.85 -14.76
N ARG A 94 2.07 -15.14 -14.47
CA ARG A 94 1.21 -16.07 -15.16
C ARG A 94 0.00 -16.39 -14.29
N TYR A 95 -1.18 -16.15 -14.85
CA TYR A 95 -2.46 -16.48 -14.25
C TYR A 95 -3.02 -17.75 -14.90
N VAL A 96 -3.52 -18.68 -14.09
CA VAL A 96 -4.17 -19.89 -14.54
C VAL A 96 -5.70 -19.67 -14.48
N PRO A 97 -6.45 -20.02 -15.55
CA PRO A 97 -7.90 -19.89 -15.52
C PRO A 97 -8.52 -20.60 -14.30
N GLN A 98 -9.26 -19.90 -13.50
CA GLN A 98 -9.95 -20.40 -12.31
C GLN A 98 -11.41 -20.75 -12.64
N THR A 99 -12.06 -21.54 -11.77
CA THR A 99 -13.49 -21.84 -11.83
C THR A 99 -14.12 -21.61 -10.45
N PRO A 100 -14.97 -20.59 -10.26
CA PRO A 100 -15.37 -19.56 -11.25
C PRO A 100 -14.20 -18.67 -11.70
N PRO A 101 -14.31 -17.99 -12.85
CA PRO A 101 -13.28 -17.08 -13.32
C PRO A 101 -12.98 -15.98 -12.31
N THR A 102 -11.69 -15.66 -12.14
CA THR A 102 -11.21 -14.55 -11.30
C THR A 102 -10.64 -13.45 -12.18
N GLU A 103 -10.75 -12.23 -11.74
CA GLU A 103 -10.13 -11.07 -12.38
C GLU A 103 -8.68 -10.92 -11.94
N GLU A 104 -7.81 -10.46 -12.85
CA GLU A 104 -6.45 -10.09 -12.48
C GLU A 104 -6.49 -8.92 -11.50
N PRO A 105 -5.66 -8.91 -10.44
CA PRO A 105 -5.71 -7.89 -9.38
C PRO A 105 -5.17 -6.52 -9.80
N ASN A 106 -4.80 -6.35 -11.07
CA ASN A 106 -4.28 -5.09 -11.60
C ASN A 106 -5.26 -3.95 -11.42
N THR A 107 -4.85 -2.89 -10.73
CA THR A 107 -5.73 -1.79 -10.33
C THR A 107 -5.18 -0.45 -10.79
N THR A 108 -6.04 0.43 -11.29
CA THR A 108 -5.72 1.83 -11.57
C THR A 108 -6.53 2.72 -10.65
N GLU A 109 -5.87 3.62 -9.96
CA GLU A 109 -6.50 4.57 -9.03
C GLU A 109 -6.12 6.01 -9.39
N VAL A 110 -7.02 6.95 -9.12
CA VAL A 110 -6.66 8.35 -8.95
C VAL A 110 -6.56 8.65 -7.46
N PHE A 111 -5.69 9.59 -7.10
CA PHE A 111 -5.58 9.96 -5.70
C PHE A 111 -5.41 11.46 -5.51
N GLY A 112 -5.85 11.91 -4.33
CA GLY A 112 -5.53 13.20 -3.74
C GLY A 112 -4.80 13.00 -2.40
N TYR A 113 -3.79 13.81 -2.14
CA TYR A 113 -3.00 13.79 -0.91
C TYR A 113 -2.81 15.20 -0.38
N LEU A 114 -2.94 15.35 0.91
CA LEU A 114 -2.70 16.58 1.64
C LEU A 114 -1.86 16.26 2.88
N ALA A 115 -0.78 17.00 3.09
CA ALA A 115 0.03 16.91 4.30
C ALA A 115 0.20 18.29 4.95
N TRP A 116 0.24 18.29 6.25
CA TRP A 116 0.57 19.44 7.08
C TRP A 116 1.43 19.01 8.25
N LYS A 117 2.68 19.54 8.28
CA LYS A 117 3.67 19.14 9.28
C LYS A 117 3.83 17.62 9.34
N THR A 118 3.44 17.03 10.46
CA THR A 118 3.60 15.59 10.76
C THR A 118 2.38 14.76 10.39
N CYS A 119 1.30 15.36 9.89
CA CYS A 119 0.05 14.67 9.56
C CYS A 119 -0.20 14.67 8.06
N SER A 120 -0.83 13.61 7.56
CA SER A 120 -1.26 13.53 6.16
C SER A 120 -2.57 12.78 6.01
N ALA A 121 -3.26 13.08 4.90
CA ALA A 121 -4.42 12.36 4.43
C ALA A 121 -4.25 12.05 2.93
N LYS A 122 -4.54 10.82 2.51
CA LYS A 122 -4.57 10.39 1.11
C LYS A 122 -5.86 9.66 0.82
N LEU A 123 -6.58 10.08 -0.20
CA LEU A 123 -7.76 9.37 -0.68
C LEU A 123 -7.46 8.80 -2.07
N ASN A 124 -7.58 7.49 -2.19
CA ASN A 124 -7.52 6.76 -3.46
C ASN A 124 -8.94 6.39 -3.91
N TYR A 125 -9.19 6.45 -5.22
CA TYR A 125 -10.43 6.06 -5.87
C TYR A 125 -10.11 5.17 -7.07
N SER A 126 -10.63 3.95 -7.10
CA SER A 126 -10.38 2.97 -8.17
C SER A 126 -11.15 3.33 -9.45
N LEU A 127 -10.40 3.47 -10.55
CA LEU A 127 -10.94 3.67 -11.91
C LEU A 127 -11.22 2.34 -12.63
N THR A 128 -10.67 1.25 -12.12
CA THR A 128 -10.89 -0.13 -12.58
C THR A 128 -11.37 -0.98 -11.42
N ASP A 129 -11.62 -2.24 -11.65
CA ASP A 129 -11.87 -3.19 -10.58
C ASP A 129 -10.70 -3.24 -9.60
N SER A 130 -11.00 -3.35 -8.32
CA SER A 130 -10.05 -3.18 -7.23
C SER A 130 -9.52 -4.55 -6.77
N PHE A 131 -8.23 -4.80 -6.99
CA PHE A 131 -7.53 -6.00 -6.55
C PHE A 131 -8.23 -7.31 -6.95
N GLY A 132 -8.66 -7.41 -8.23
CA GLY A 132 -9.28 -8.61 -8.77
C GLY A 132 -10.72 -8.86 -8.30
N THR A 133 -11.36 -7.92 -7.62
CA THR A 133 -12.77 -8.03 -7.25
C THR A 133 -13.64 -7.52 -8.39
N ALA A 134 -14.29 -8.41 -9.12
CA ALA A 134 -15.16 -8.05 -10.26
C ALA A 134 -16.26 -7.07 -9.86
N ASP A 135 -16.60 -6.12 -10.76
CA ASP A 135 -17.62 -5.08 -10.56
C ASP A 135 -17.39 -4.22 -9.31
N SER A 136 -16.13 -3.88 -9.03
CA SER A 136 -15.73 -3.09 -7.85
C SER A 136 -15.10 -1.73 -8.17
N MET A 137 -15.19 -1.28 -9.43
CA MET A 137 -14.81 0.09 -9.81
C MET A 137 -15.52 1.11 -8.91
N GLY A 138 -14.79 2.14 -8.49
CA GLY A 138 -15.30 3.14 -7.52
C GLY A 138 -14.98 2.82 -6.07
N SER A 139 -14.28 1.72 -5.79
CA SER A 139 -13.74 1.43 -4.45
C SER A 139 -12.81 2.54 -3.98
N THR A 140 -12.80 2.79 -2.68
CA THR A 140 -11.97 3.85 -2.08
C THR A 140 -11.11 3.34 -0.94
N TYR A 141 -9.97 4.00 -0.75
CA TYR A 141 -9.14 3.83 0.43
C TYR A 141 -8.69 5.21 0.94
N LEU A 142 -9.10 5.55 2.15
CA LEU A 142 -8.63 6.74 2.86
C LEU A 142 -7.52 6.34 3.83
N ASP A 143 -6.38 6.97 3.69
CA ASP A 143 -5.21 6.85 4.56
C ASP A 143 -5.07 8.14 5.37
N LEU A 144 -5.03 8.02 6.68
CA LEU A 144 -4.72 9.09 7.62
C LEU A 144 -3.47 8.68 8.38
N SER A 145 -2.41 9.47 8.27
CA SER A 145 -1.13 9.14 8.87
C SER A 145 -0.57 10.31 9.67
N ALA A 146 0.15 9.98 10.74
CA ALA A 146 0.92 10.92 11.54
C ALA A 146 2.31 10.33 11.81
N SER A 147 3.34 11.19 11.75
CA SER A 147 4.74 10.81 11.97
C SER A 147 5.43 11.86 12.83
N GLN A 148 5.57 11.55 14.12
CA GLN A 148 6.09 12.48 15.14
C GLN A 148 7.53 12.15 15.47
N PRO A 149 8.52 12.99 15.09
CA PRO A 149 9.87 12.92 15.63
C PRO A 149 9.85 13.10 17.17
N LEU A 150 10.47 12.18 17.89
CA LEU A 150 10.62 12.23 19.33
C LEU A 150 11.94 12.88 19.70
N ASP A 151 12.99 12.59 18.94
CA ASP A 151 14.32 13.20 18.99
C ASP A 151 15.02 13.09 17.62
N GLU A 152 16.36 13.20 17.58
CA GLU A 152 17.16 13.13 16.34
C GLU A 152 17.23 11.72 15.72
N HIS A 153 16.88 10.67 16.48
CA HIS A 153 16.96 9.27 16.04
C HIS A 153 15.61 8.59 16.00
N TRP A 154 14.66 8.96 16.86
CA TRP A 154 13.42 8.23 17.04
C TRP A 154 12.23 8.96 16.40
N VAL A 155 11.42 8.20 15.67
CA VAL A 155 10.16 8.66 15.07
C VAL A 155 9.04 7.70 15.45
N LEU A 156 7.97 8.26 16.05
CA LEU A 156 6.73 7.54 16.31
C LEU A 156 5.76 7.74 15.15
N GLY A 157 5.25 6.65 14.58
CA GLY A 157 4.25 6.66 13.51
C GLY A 157 2.91 6.11 13.97
N ALA A 158 1.82 6.68 13.46
CA ALA A 158 0.47 6.18 13.61
C ALA A 158 -0.28 6.28 12.28
N HIS A 159 -1.14 5.30 12.00
CA HIS A 159 -1.93 5.24 10.77
C HIS A 159 -3.32 4.70 11.05
N LEU A 160 -4.30 5.24 10.32
CA LEU A 160 -5.68 4.79 10.25
C LEU A 160 -6.09 4.71 8.78
N GLY A 161 -6.44 3.52 8.31
CA GLY A 161 -6.95 3.27 6.96
C GLY A 161 -8.43 2.92 6.96
N LEU A 162 -9.16 3.38 5.94
CA LEU A 162 -10.56 3.03 5.73
C LEU A 162 -10.77 2.54 4.29
N LYS A 163 -10.94 1.24 4.13
CA LYS A 163 -11.29 0.59 2.86
C LYS A 163 -12.80 0.54 2.70
N ARG A 164 -13.29 0.97 1.54
CA ARG A 164 -14.68 0.81 1.11
C ARG A 164 -14.70 0.18 -0.27
N GLN A 165 -15.31 -0.99 -0.36
CA GLN A 165 -15.40 -1.75 -1.61
C GLN A 165 -16.74 -1.46 -2.29
N ALA A 166 -16.68 -0.90 -3.50
CA ALA A 166 -17.86 -0.60 -4.30
C ALA A 166 -18.45 -1.86 -4.98
N GLY A 167 -19.69 -1.75 -5.46
CA GLY A 167 -20.32 -2.72 -6.35
C GLY A 167 -20.89 -3.96 -5.67
N ARG A 168 -21.12 -4.97 -6.50
CA ARG A 168 -21.71 -6.25 -6.10
C ARG A 168 -21.04 -7.40 -6.84
N ASP A 169 -20.95 -8.51 -6.18
CA ASP A 169 -20.48 -9.76 -6.81
C ASP A 169 -21.44 -10.16 -7.96
N PRO A 170 -20.97 -10.28 -9.20
CA PRO A 170 -21.81 -10.50 -10.36
C PRO A 170 -22.48 -11.88 -10.38
N VAL A 171 -21.98 -12.84 -9.60
CA VAL A 171 -22.53 -14.20 -9.53
C VAL A 171 -23.54 -14.33 -8.41
N SER A 172 -23.18 -13.93 -7.19
CA SER A 172 -24.04 -14.06 -6.02
C SER A 172 -24.99 -12.88 -5.79
N GLY A 173 -24.71 -11.71 -6.39
CA GLY A 173 -25.44 -10.45 -6.17
C GLY A 173 -25.17 -9.80 -4.81
N LEU A 174 -24.28 -10.37 -3.99
CA LEU A 174 -23.96 -9.83 -2.67
C LEU A 174 -23.17 -8.53 -2.80
N SER A 175 -23.46 -7.56 -1.92
CA SER A 175 -22.71 -6.30 -1.86
C SER A 175 -21.26 -6.55 -1.47
N HIS A 176 -20.34 -5.87 -2.15
CA HIS A 176 -18.92 -5.86 -1.79
C HIS A 176 -18.60 -5.09 -0.49
N SER A 177 -19.59 -4.37 0.09
CA SER A 177 -19.40 -3.74 1.40
C SER A 177 -19.03 -4.72 2.52
N ARG A 178 -19.26 -6.02 2.33
CA ARG A 178 -18.76 -7.08 3.24
C ARG A 178 -17.24 -7.19 3.28
N ASN A 179 -16.55 -6.63 2.27
CA ASN A 179 -15.08 -6.54 2.16
C ASN A 179 -14.55 -5.23 2.74
N ASP A 180 -15.42 -4.36 3.27
CA ASP A 180 -15.00 -3.13 3.92
C ASP A 180 -14.24 -3.45 5.21
N TYR A 181 -13.23 -2.64 5.48
CA TYR A 181 -12.53 -2.71 6.77
C TYR A 181 -11.90 -1.37 7.12
N THR A 182 -11.50 -1.28 8.37
CA THR A 182 -10.65 -0.24 8.91
C THR A 182 -9.36 -0.90 9.39
N ASP A 183 -8.23 -0.32 9.07
CA ASP A 183 -6.94 -0.78 9.54
C ASP A 183 -6.24 0.28 10.38
N TYR A 184 -5.37 -0.19 11.25
CA TYR A 184 -4.60 0.60 12.18
C TYR A 184 -3.15 0.14 12.15
N LYS A 185 -2.22 1.10 12.28
CA LYS A 185 -0.80 0.79 12.44
C LYS A 185 -0.16 1.73 13.44
N LEU A 186 0.68 1.18 14.29
CA LEU A 186 1.64 1.91 15.10
C LEU A 186 3.04 1.49 14.70
N SER A 187 3.98 2.43 14.72
CA SER A 187 5.37 2.13 14.38
C SER A 187 6.32 2.98 15.18
N LEU A 188 7.51 2.43 15.43
CA LEU A 188 8.62 3.13 16.05
C LEU A 188 9.85 2.89 15.18
N ALA A 189 10.39 3.96 14.60
CA ALA A 189 11.57 3.94 13.76
C ALA A 189 12.78 4.49 14.51
N TYR A 190 13.94 3.86 14.30
CA TYR A 190 15.23 4.31 14.77
C TYR A 190 16.17 4.57 13.58
N ALA A 191 16.65 5.79 13.44
CA ALA A 191 17.65 6.17 12.45
C ALA A 191 19.07 5.93 13.00
N PHE A 192 19.77 4.94 12.45
CA PHE A 192 21.19 4.72 12.76
C PHE A 192 22.05 5.85 12.20
N ARG A 193 21.64 6.37 11.06
CA ARG A 193 22.21 7.51 10.33
C ARG A 193 21.16 8.07 9.37
N GLN A 194 21.47 9.16 8.66
CA GLN A 194 20.51 9.87 7.81
C GLN A 194 19.87 8.99 6.70
N ASP A 195 20.54 7.95 6.29
CA ASP A 195 20.17 7.10 5.16
C ASP A 195 19.92 5.62 5.53
N LEU A 196 19.88 5.29 6.85
CA LEU A 196 19.65 3.92 7.30
C LEU A 196 18.79 3.92 8.56
N SER A 197 17.65 3.27 8.49
CA SER A 197 16.71 3.15 9.60
C SER A 197 16.21 1.73 9.80
N LEU A 198 15.77 1.45 11.02
CA LEU A 198 15.04 0.24 11.39
C LEU A 198 13.70 0.65 12.00
N THR A 199 12.61 0.13 11.47
CA THR A 199 11.27 0.36 11.98
C THR A 199 10.70 -0.93 12.54
N LEU A 200 10.15 -0.87 13.75
CA LEU A 200 9.25 -1.88 14.30
C LEU A 200 7.82 -1.38 14.10
N ALA A 201 6.95 -2.20 13.51
CA ALA A 201 5.57 -1.83 13.24
C ALA A 201 4.62 -2.94 13.67
N GLU A 202 3.46 -2.53 14.17
CA GLU A 202 2.33 -3.40 14.47
C GLU A 202 1.09 -2.87 13.75
N SER A 203 0.33 -3.76 13.13
CA SER A 203 -0.96 -3.43 12.52
C SER A 203 -2.04 -4.45 12.87
N TRP A 204 -3.28 -4.00 12.76
CA TRP A 204 -4.47 -4.85 12.88
C TRP A 204 -5.64 -4.26 12.10
N THR A 205 -6.61 -5.08 11.77
CA THR A 205 -7.81 -4.65 11.07
C THR A 205 -9.06 -5.21 11.71
N ASN A 206 -10.23 -4.68 11.32
CA ASN A 206 -11.52 -5.32 11.55
C ASN A 206 -12.05 -6.05 10.31
N ALA A 207 -11.16 -6.38 9.35
CA ALA A 207 -11.50 -7.16 8.17
C ALA A 207 -12.09 -8.51 8.57
N ASN A 208 -13.08 -8.97 7.81
CA ASN A 208 -13.73 -10.25 8.08
C ASN A 208 -12.75 -11.42 7.75
N PRO A 209 -12.29 -12.20 8.75
CA PRO A 209 -11.33 -13.28 8.49
C PRO A 209 -11.83 -14.33 7.48
N ALA A 210 -13.16 -14.53 7.36
CA ALA A 210 -13.70 -15.44 6.35
C ALA A 210 -13.46 -15.01 4.90
N LEU A 211 -13.11 -13.72 4.66
CA LEU A 211 -12.84 -13.15 3.35
C LEU A 211 -11.36 -12.85 3.12
N TYR A 212 -10.59 -12.77 4.21
CA TYR A 212 -9.19 -12.33 4.18
C TYR A 212 -8.21 -13.36 4.77
N THR A 213 -8.62 -14.62 4.86
CA THR A 213 -7.72 -15.73 5.22
C THR A 213 -7.16 -16.39 3.97
N ILE A 214 -5.85 -16.52 3.90
CA ILE A 214 -5.09 -17.12 2.80
C ILE A 214 -4.39 -18.36 3.33
N ASN A 215 -4.77 -19.56 2.88
CA ASN A 215 -4.20 -20.85 3.34
C ASN A 215 -4.12 -20.98 4.87
N GLY A 216 -5.17 -20.51 5.57
CA GLY A 216 -5.23 -20.55 7.04
C GLY A 216 -4.49 -19.40 7.74
N TYR A 217 -3.86 -18.50 6.99
CA TYR A 217 -3.22 -17.29 7.53
C TYR A 217 -4.19 -16.11 7.44
N ASP A 218 -4.54 -15.48 8.56
CA ASP A 218 -5.39 -14.29 8.60
C ASP A 218 -4.60 -13.08 8.10
N ALA A 219 -4.86 -12.65 6.85
CA ALA A 219 -4.15 -11.55 6.23
C ALA A 219 -4.46 -10.18 6.88
N GLY A 220 -5.60 -10.05 7.55
CA GLY A 220 -6.04 -8.83 8.24
C GLY A 220 -5.87 -8.86 9.76
N GLY A 221 -5.29 -9.93 10.31
CA GLY A 221 -5.10 -10.10 11.76
C GLY A 221 -4.08 -9.13 12.37
N HIS A 222 -3.58 -9.48 13.53
CA HIS A 222 -2.48 -8.75 14.16
C HIS A 222 -1.15 -9.18 13.56
N HIS A 223 -0.40 -8.21 13.04
CA HIS A 223 0.92 -8.40 12.45
C HIS A 223 1.94 -7.50 13.11
N LEU A 224 3.01 -8.10 13.63
CA LEU A 224 4.21 -7.41 14.08
C LEU A 224 5.32 -7.70 13.09
N TRP A 225 5.96 -6.66 12.56
CA TRP A 225 7.06 -6.82 11.62
C TRP A 225 8.12 -5.74 11.75
N MET A 226 9.26 -5.97 11.13
CA MET A 226 10.36 -5.02 11.07
C MET A 226 10.67 -4.63 9.62
N VAL A 227 11.12 -3.41 9.44
CA VAL A 227 11.60 -2.86 8.17
C VAL A 227 13.00 -2.30 8.37
N LEU A 228 13.98 -2.81 7.64
CA LEU A 228 15.30 -2.19 7.50
C LEU A 228 15.31 -1.44 6.18
N GLU A 229 15.48 -0.13 6.21
CA GLU A 229 15.43 0.74 5.04
C GLU A 229 16.74 1.48 4.84
N LYS A 230 17.15 1.56 3.59
CA LYS A 230 18.32 2.30 3.11
C LYS A 230 17.90 3.25 2.01
N ASP A 231 18.03 4.55 2.27
CA ASP A 231 17.80 5.63 1.31
C ASP A 231 19.05 5.90 0.43
N TYR A 232 18.84 6.48 -0.76
CA TYR A 232 19.90 6.93 -1.68
C TYR A 232 19.46 8.12 -2.54
#